data_acd65e9781f9185466414c65cf06f140
#
_entry.id   acd65e9781f9185466414c65cf06f140
#
_cell.length_a   1.000
_cell.length_b   1.000
_cell.length_c   1.000
_cell.angle_alpha   90.00
_cell.angle_beta   90.00
_cell.angle_gamma   90.00
#
_symmetry.space_group_name_H-M   'P 1'
#
loop_
_entity.id
_entity.type
_entity.pdbx_description
1 polymer ?
#
loop_
_entity_poly.entity_id
_entity_poly.type
_entity_poly.pdbx_seq_one_letter_code
_entity_poly.pdbx_strand_id
1 'polypeptide(L)'
;FLYPILEYCYQHRGERGIKALIIYPMNALATDQAKRIAELIYGSEELRGNVSVGMYVGGQEHTPARMMSEHGVITDHETMLNNAPDILMTNYKMLDYLLVRPKDALLWRDNEPETLKYIAVDELHTFDGAQGTDLACLLRRLKRRLGIYDGYLCCVGTSATMGSKENDSNILNYAEEIFGEPFDKDA
;
A
#
# COMPACT_ATOMS: atom_id res chain seq x y z
N PHE A 1 -11.28 4.88 -0.83
CA PHE A 1 -10.14 4.50 -1.73
C PHE A 1 -10.05 2.99 -1.97
N LEU A 2 -10.56 2.16 -1.08
CA LEU A 2 -10.37 0.70 -1.15
C LEU A 2 -11.10 0.05 -2.34
N TYR A 3 -12.33 0.46 -2.65
CA TYR A 3 -13.10 -0.13 -3.75
C TYR A 3 -12.41 -0.02 -5.13
N PRO A 4 -11.88 1.14 -5.56
CA PRO A 4 -11.13 1.23 -6.81
C PRO A 4 -9.90 0.33 -6.85
N ILE A 5 -9.21 0.15 -5.72
CA ILE A 5 -8.06 -0.75 -5.60
C ILE A 5 -8.49 -2.21 -5.80
N LEU A 6 -9.56 -2.64 -5.13
CA LEU A 6 -10.08 -4.00 -5.25
C LEU A 6 -10.56 -4.30 -6.66
N GLU A 7 -11.27 -3.36 -7.28
CA GLU A 7 -11.73 -3.48 -8.67
C GLU A 7 -10.55 -3.61 -9.63
N TYR A 8 -9.53 -2.76 -9.48
CA TYR A 8 -8.33 -2.84 -10.30
C TYR A 8 -7.61 -4.18 -10.15
N CYS A 9 -7.43 -4.65 -8.91
CA CYS A 9 -6.82 -5.95 -8.65
C CYS A 9 -7.63 -7.10 -9.26
N TYR A 10 -8.97 -7.02 -9.21
CA TYR A 10 -9.84 -8.02 -9.81
C TYR A 10 -9.77 -8.03 -11.34
N GLN A 11 -9.74 -6.86 -11.98
CA GLN A 11 -9.58 -6.74 -13.43
C GLN A 11 -8.23 -7.29 -13.91
N HIS A 12 -7.17 -7.14 -13.11
CA HIS A 12 -5.81 -7.64 -13.39
C HIS A 12 -5.49 -8.95 -12.65
N ARG A 13 -6.54 -9.74 -12.29
CA ARG A 13 -6.34 -11.05 -11.65
C ARG A 13 -5.55 -11.99 -12.55
N GLY A 14 -4.65 -12.76 -11.95
CA GLY A 14 -3.76 -13.66 -12.70
C GLY A 14 -2.46 -12.99 -13.17
N GLU A 15 -2.38 -11.66 -13.19
CA GLU A 15 -1.12 -10.96 -13.37
C GLU A 15 -0.33 -10.99 -12.06
N ARG A 16 0.97 -11.23 -12.14
CA ARG A 16 1.86 -11.27 -10.97
C ARG A 16 2.32 -9.88 -10.56
N GLY A 17 2.72 -9.77 -9.30
CA GLY A 17 3.28 -8.55 -8.72
C GLY A 17 2.26 -7.74 -7.90
N ILE A 18 2.78 -6.82 -7.13
CA ILE A 18 2.02 -5.96 -6.22
C ILE A 18 1.38 -4.83 -7.03
N LYS A 19 0.05 -4.78 -7.05
CA LYS A 19 -0.76 -3.79 -7.79
C LYS A 19 -1.10 -2.58 -6.93
N ALA A 20 -1.19 -2.78 -5.61
CA ALA A 20 -1.46 -1.70 -4.66
C ALA A 20 -0.60 -1.82 -3.40
N LEU A 21 -0.12 -0.69 -2.92
CA LEU A 21 0.63 -0.55 -1.69
C LEU A 21 -0.14 0.34 -0.72
N ILE A 22 -0.42 -0.16 0.48
CA ILE A 22 -1.08 0.63 1.53
C ILE A 22 -0.11 0.78 2.70
N ILE A 23 0.19 2.02 3.04
CA ILE A 23 1.17 2.39 4.08
C ILE A 23 0.42 2.92 5.29
N TYR A 24 0.65 2.31 6.44
CA TYR A 24 0.10 2.70 7.73
C TYR A 24 1.16 3.32 8.63
N PRO A 25 0.81 4.29 9.49
CA PRO A 25 1.76 4.86 10.45
C PRO A 25 2.16 3.85 11.53
N MET A 26 1.27 2.95 11.90
CA MET A 26 1.45 1.98 13.00
C MET A 26 0.96 0.58 12.65
N ASN A 27 1.60 -0.44 13.22
CA ASN A 27 1.23 -1.85 13.02
C ASN A 27 -0.20 -2.18 13.50
N ALA A 28 -0.63 -1.62 14.64
CA ALA A 28 -1.95 -1.87 15.19
C ALA A 28 -3.05 -1.48 14.20
N LEU A 29 -2.93 -0.29 13.59
CA LEU A 29 -3.88 0.18 12.58
C LEU A 29 -3.88 -0.72 11.34
N ALA A 30 -2.70 -1.14 10.88
CA ALA A 30 -2.58 -2.08 9.76
C ALA A 30 -3.30 -3.40 10.05
N THR A 31 -3.20 -3.92 11.28
CA THR A 31 -3.84 -5.18 11.70
C THR A 31 -5.37 -5.07 11.70
N ASP A 32 -5.92 -3.99 12.24
CA ASP A 32 -7.38 -3.77 12.26
C ASP A 32 -7.93 -3.60 10.83
N GLN A 33 -7.23 -2.85 9.99
CA GLN A 33 -7.63 -2.67 8.59
C GLN A 33 -7.47 -3.95 7.76
N ALA A 34 -6.46 -4.78 8.05
CA ALA A 34 -6.27 -6.05 7.38
C ALA A 34 -7.48 -6.99 7.59
N LYS A 35 -8.02 -7.04 8.81
CA LYS A 35 -9.23 -7.80 9.11
C LYS A 35 -10.43 -7.30 8.30
N ARG A 36 -10.67 -5.99 8.28
CA ARG A 36 -11.77 -5.38 7.52
C ARG A 36 -11.66 -5.64 6.01
N ILE A 37 -10.45 -5.57 5.46
CA ILE A 37 -10.21 -5.86 4.04
C ILE A 37 -10.46 -7.35 3.75
N ALA A 38 -10.03 -8.25 4.64
CA ALA A 38 -10.28 -9.68 4.51
C ALA A 38 -11.79 -9.98 4.50
N GLU A 39 -12.55 -9.44 5.46
CA GLU A 39 -14.02 -9.58 5.53
C GLU A 39 -14.71 -9.07 4.25
N LEU A 40 -14.26 -7.92 3.71
CA LEU A 40 -14.79 -7.37 2.48
C LEU A 40 -14.56 -8.29 1.27
N ILE A 41 -13.35 -8.83 1.12
CA ILE A 41 -12.98 -9.74 0.03
C ILE A 41 -13.77 -11.05 0.15
N TYR A 42 -13.86 -11.61 1.36
CA TYR A 42 -14.59 -12.86 1.57
C TYR A 42 -16.11 -12.71 1.45
N GLY A 43 -16.65 -11.50 1.67
CA GLY A 43 -18.06 -11.18 1.46
C GLY A 43 -18.46 -11.09 -0.01
N SER A 44 -17.51 -10.97 -0.93
CA SER A 44 -17.74 -10.92 -2.38
C SER A 44 -17.34 -12.25 -3.04
N GLU A 45 -18.26 -12.88 -3.76
CA GLU A 45 -17.96 -14.10 -4.53
C GLU A 45 -16.93 -13.84 -5.64
N GLU A 46 -16.94 -12.64 -6.21
CA GLU A 46 -16.04 -12.23 -7.28
C GLU A 46 -14.61 -12.02 -6.78
N LEU A 47 -14.44 -11.40 -5.60
CA LEU A 47 -13.11 -11.09 -5.05
C LEU A 47 -12.46 -12.29 -4.36
N ARG A 48 -13.27 -13.17 -3.77
CA ARG A 48 -12.79 -14.33 -3.03
C ARG A 48 -12.00 -15.27 -3.94
N GLY A 49 -10.71 -15.46 -3.58
CA GLY A 49 -9.79 -16.30 -4.34
C GLY A 49 -9.22 -15.65 -5.61
N ASN A 50 -9.70 -14.45 -5.98
CA ASN A 50 -9.21 -13.69 -7.13
C ASN A 50 -8.33 -12.48 -6.75
N VAL A 51 -8.46 -11.97 -5.52
CA VAL A 51 -7.64 -10.88 -4.99
C VAL A 51 -6.96 -11.33 -3.72
N SER A 52 -5.67 -11.15 -3.65
CA SER A 52 -4.83 -11.53 -2.50
C SER A 52 -4.29 -10.28 -1.77
N VAL A 53 -4.27 -10.37 -0.44
CA VAL A 53 -3.74 -9.31 0.43
C VAL A 53 -2.70 -9.88 1.36
N GLY A 54 -1.55 -9.22 1.41
CA GLY A 54 -0.48 -9.54 2.34
C GLY A 54 -0.18 -8.38 3.28
N MET A 55 0.07 -8.67 4.55
CA MET A 55 0.54 -7.68 5.52
C MET A 55 1.98 -7.99 5.94
N TYR A 56 2.90 -7.12 5.56
CA TYR A 56 4.31 -7.24 5.88
C TYR A 56 4.70 -6.17 6.90
N VAL A 57 4.65 -6.53 8.18
CA VAL A 57 5.01 -5.67 9.32
C VAL A 57 5.93 -6.41 10.29
N GLY A 58 6.71 -5.68 11.08
CA GLY A 58 7.56 -6.27 12.11
C GLY A 58 6.80 -6.58 13.40
N GLY A 59 7.35 -7.48 14.23
CA GLY A 59 6.85 -7.70 15.59
C GLY A 59 5.53 -8.48 15.71
N GLN A 60 5.22 -9.34 14.76
CA GLN A 60 4.04 -10.21 14.86
C GLN A 60 4.30 -11.33 15.89
N GLU A 61 3.45 -11.41 16.91
CA GLU A 61 3.52 -12.43 17.98
C GLU A 61 2.75 -13.71 17.63
N HIS A 62 2.05 -13.75 16.49
CA HIS A 62 1.17 -14.87 16.10
C HIS A 62 1.82 -15.76 15.04
N THR A 63 1.35 -17.01 14.96
CA THR A 63 1.72 -17.92 13.88
C THR A 63 1.41 -17.28 12.53
N PRO A 64 2.40 -17.16 11.62
CA PRO A 64 2.19 -16.53 10.32
C PRO A 64 1.14 -17.26 9.49
N ALA A 65 0.21 -16.50 8.90
CA ALA A 65 -0.82 -17.03 8.01
C ALA A 65 -0.28 -17.10 6.58
N ARG A 66 -0.32 -18.30 5.98
CA ARG A 66 0.11 -18.53 4.58
C ARG A 66 -0.99 -18.30 3.56
N MET A 67 -2.23 -18.23 3.98
CA MET A 67 -3.39 -18.01 3.12
C MET A 67 -4.32 -16.98 3.76
N MET A 68 -5.09 -16.31 2.93
CA MET A 68 -6.18 -15.46 3.41
C MET A 68 -7.30 -16.30 4.01
N SER A 69 -7.99 -15.71 4.98
CA SER A 69 -9.22 -16.23 5.59
C SER A 69 -10.24 -15.10 5.69
N GLU A 70 -11.47 -15.41 6.10
CA GLU A 70 -12.52 -14.41 6.31
C GLU A 70 -12.10 -13.29 7.27
N HIS A 71 -11.21 -13.59 8.23
CA HIS A 71 -10.80 -12.63 9.25
C HIS A 71 -9.30 -12.29 9.23
N GLY A 72 -8.60 -12.65 8.17
CA GLY A 72 -7.17 -12.40 8.11
C GLY A 72 -6.56 -12.48 6.71
N VAL A 73 -5.48 -11.73 6.55
CA VAL A 73 -4.67 -11.67 5.33
C VAL A 73 -3.42 -12.53 5.45
N ILE A 74 -2.66 -12.68 4.36
CA ILE A 74 -1.38 -13.39 4.36
C ILE A 74 -0.38 -12.60 5.21
N THR A 75 0.27 -13.26 6.17
CA THR A 75 1.30 -12.66 7.03
C THR A 75 2.62 -13.45 7.03
N ASP A 76 2.65 -14.62 6.39
CA ASP A 76 3.88 -15.40 6.23
C ASP A 76 4.78 -14.75 5.19
N HIS A 77 5.93 -14.28 5.64
CA HIS A 77 6.89 -13.55 4.79
C HIS A 77 7.43 -14.41 3.65
N GLU A 78 7.72 -15.69 3.92
CA GLU A 78 8.23 -16.61 2.90
C GLU A 78 7.20 -16.84 1.79
N THR A 79 5.93 -16.99 2.15
CA THR A 79 4.83 -17.09 1.20
C THR A 79 4.76 -15.85 0.31
N MET A 80 4.83 -14.65 0.89
CA MET A 80 4.79 -13.39 0.11
C MET A 80 6.03 -13.20 -0.77
N LEU A 81 7.23 -13.64 -0.35
CA LEU A 81 8.43 -13.59 -1.19
C LEU A 81 8.36 -14.55 -2.38
N ASN A 82 7.69 -15.68 -2.22
CA ASN A 82 7.50 -16.67 -3.29
C ASN A 82 6.37 -16.31 -4.24
N ASN A 83 5.31 -15.70 -3.72
CA ASN A 83 4.16 -15.24 -4.48
C ASN A 83 3.66 -13.91 -3.90
N ALA A 84 4.09 -12.80 -4.50
CA ALA A 84 3.73 -11.47 -4.05
C ALA A 84 2.19 -11.28 -4.08
N PRO A 85 1.58 -10.68 -3.03
CA PRO A 85 0.15 -10.43 -3.01
C PRO A 85 -0.23 -9.29 -3.98
N ASP A 86 -1.49 -9.23 -4.40
CA ASP A 86 -2.00 -8.12 -5.21
C ASP A 86 -1.96 -6.80 -4.44
N ILE A 87 -2.30 -6.85 -3.15
CA ILE A 87 -2.28 -5.69 -2.25
C ILE A 87 -1.28 -5.96 -1.12
N LEU A 88 -0.28 -5.10 -0.99
CA LEU A 88 0.67 -5.13 0.11
C LEU A 88 0.32 -4.06 1.14
N MET A 89 0.07 -4.48 2.37
CA MET A 89 -0.09 -3.62 3.54
C MET A 89 1.21 -3.61 4.36
N THR A 90 1.70 -2.44 4.71
CA THR A 90 2.96 -2.31 5.47
C THR A 90 3.02 -0.98 6.22
N ASN A 91 4.08 -0.75 6.98
CA ASN A 91 4.40 0.57 7.51
C ASN A 91 5.63 1.15 6.79
N TYR A 92 5.84 2.48 6.91
CA TYR A 92 6.89 3.15 6.16
C TYR A 92 8.32 2.66 6.51
N LYS A 93 8.57 2.29 7.78
CA LYS A 93 9.88 1.75 8.19
C LYS A 93 10.12 0.36 7.60
N MET A 94 9.08 -0.46 7.56
CA MET A 94 9.19 -1.78 6.96
C MET A 94 9.35 -1.68 5.44
N LEU A 95 8.65 -0.76 4.77
CA LEU A 95 8.85 -0.51 3.35
C LEU A 95 10.30 -0.13 3.03
N ASP A 96 10.94 0.68 3.88
CA ASP A 96 12.35 1.00 3.73
C ASP A 96 13.22 -0.27 3.76
N TYR A 97 12.99 -1.15 4.73
CA TYR A 97 13.68 -2.45 4.77
C TYR A 97 13.42 -3.31 3.54
N LEU A 98 12.19 -3.38 3.04
CA LEU A 98 11.81 -4.13 1.85
C LEU A 98 12.52 -3.64 0.58
N LEU A 99 12.89 -2.37 0.53
CA LEU A 99 13.63 -1.80 -0.59
C LEU A 99 15.16 -1.97 -0.47
N VAL A 100 15.69 -2.14 0.73
CA VAL A 100 17.16 -2.16 0.96
C VAL A 100 17.69 -3.59 1.13
N ARG A 101 16.94 -4.46 1.80
CA ARG A 101 17.44 -5.81 2.13
C ARG A 101 17.41 -6.74 0.90
N PRO A 102 18.55 -7.36 0.54
CA PRO A 102 18.62 -8.24 -0.62
C PRO A 102 17.65 -9.43 -0.57
N LYS A 103 17.40 -9.98 0.63
CA LYS A 103 16.48 -11.11 0.81
C LYS A 103 15.02 -10.76 0.44
N ASP A 104 14.63 -9.50 0.59
CA ASP A 104 13.28 -9.04 0.31
C ASP A 104 13.10 -8.56 -1.14
N ALA A 105 14.18 -8.60 -1.94
CA ALA A 105 14.13 -8.21 -3.35
C ALA A 105 13.16 -9.08 -4.18
N LEU A 106 12.95 -10.33 -3.76
CA LEU A 106 12.04 -11.26 -4.41
C LEU A 106 10.58 -10.80 -4.38
N LEU A 107 10.20 -10.00 -3.37
CA LEU A 107 8.85 -9.45 -3.26
C LEU A 107 8.47 -8.59 -4.48
N TRP A 108 9.45 -7.94 -5.09
CA TRP A 108 9.28 -6.99 -6.19
C TRP A 108 9.66 -7.55 -7.55
N ARG A 109 10.07 -8.83 -7.64
CA ARG A 109 10.65 -9.37 -8.87
C ARG A 109 9.69 -9.41 -10.07
N ASP A 110 8.39 -9.56 -9.78
CA ASP A 110 7.34 -9.65 -10.79
C ASP A 110 6.67 -8.27 -11.04
N ASN A 111 7.19 -7.19 -10.43
CA ASN A 111 6.70 -5.84 -10.66
C ASN A 111 7.42 -5.21 -11.87
N GLU A 112 6.70 -5.09 -12.96
CA GLU A 112 7.06 -4.26 -14.11
C GLU A 112 6.66 -2.79 -13.85
N PRO A 113 7.13 -1.82 -14.65
CA PRO A 113 6.84 -0.40 -14.43
C PRO A 113 5.35 -0.03 -14.31
N GLU A 114 4.47 -0.81 -14.91
CA GLU A 114 3.02 -0.60 -14.92
C GLU A 114 2.24 -1.52 -13.97
N THR A 115 2.92 -2.37 -13.18
CA THR A 115 2.26 -3.30 -12.27
C THR A 115 1.69 -2.61 -11.04
N LEU A 116 2.51 -1.78 -10.36
CA LEU A 116 2.06 -1.02 -9.19
C LEU A 116 1.28 0.21 -9.66
N LYS A 117 -0.02 0.22 -9.44
CA LYS A 117 -0.92 1.31 -9.86
C LYS A 117 -1.31 2.23 -8.71
N TYR A 118 -1.51 1.67 -7.51
CA TYR A 118 -2.03 2.43 -6.37
C TYR A 118 -1.02 2.51 -5.22
N ILE A 119 -0.85 3.71 -4.68
CA ILE A 119 -0.20 3.92 -3.38
C ILE A 119 -1.17 4.68 -2.49
N ALA A 120 -1.59 4.08 -1.39
CA ALA A 120 -2.39 4.71 -0.35
C ALA A 120 -1.55 4.91 0.91
N VAL A 121 -1.56 6.11 1.46
CA VAL A 121 -0.96 6.43 2.76
C VAL A 121 -2.08 6.81 3.72
N ASP A 122 -2.28 5.95 4.71
CA ASP A 122 -3.30 6.18 5.72
C ASP A 122 -2.79 7.14 6.80
N GLU A 123 -3.68 8.01 7.31
CA GLU A 123 -3.35 9.05 8.29
C GLU A 123 -2.17 9.93 7.86
N LEU A 124 -2.19 10.42 6.62
CA LEU A 124 -1.10 11.19 5.99
C LEU A 124 -0.60 12.34 6.87
N HIS A 125 -1.50 12.96 7.65
CA HIS A 125 -1.16 14.05 8.57
C HIS A 125 -0.21 13.65 9.72
N THR A 126 -0.05 12.36 10.00
CA THR A 126 0.88 11.86 11.02
C THR A 126 2.33 11.87 10.55
N PHE A 127 2.56 12.00 9.25
CA PHE A 127 3.90 12.09 8.65
C PHE A 127 4.32 13.55 8.49
N ASP A 128 4.46 14.28 9.57
CA ASP A 128 4.89 15.68 9.56
C ASP A 128 6.41 15.84 9.64
N GLY A 129 6.91 17.02 9.27
CA GLY A 129 8.31 17.39 9.37
C GLY A 129 9.28 16.36 8.76
N ALA A 130 10.21 15.86 9.58
CA ALA A 130 11.22 14.91 9.11
C ALA A 130 10.65 13.59 8.61
N GLN A 131 9.56 13.09 9.22
CA GLN A 131 8.93 11.84 8.81
C GLN A 131 8.27 11.96 7.43
N GLY A 132 7.67 13.11 7.12
CA GLY A 132 7.13 13.40 5.80
C GLY A 132 8.23 13.40 4.73
N THR A 133 9.35 14.06 5.02
CA THR A 133 10.52 14.07 4.12
C THR A 133 11.06 12.65 3.89
N ASP A 134 11.17 11.85 4.94
CA ASP A 134 11.61 10.45 4.85
C ASP A 134 10.66 9.61 3.99
N LEU A 135 9.35 9.75 4.18
CA LEU A 135 8.34 9.07 3.38
C LEU A 135 8.42 9.49 1.91
N ALA A 136 8.53 10.80 1.62
CA ALA A 136 8.68 11.30 0.26
C ALA A 136 9.92 10.72 -0.45
N CYS A 137 11.06 10.70 0.24
CA CYS A 137 12.28 10.09 -0.27
C CYS A 137 12.12 8.58 -0.51
N LEU A 138 11.40 7.89 0.38
CA LEU A 138 11.14 6.47 0.29
C LEU A 138 10.27 6.15 -0.94
N LEU A 139 9.19 6.91 -1.18
CA LEU A 139 8.32 6.73 -2.33
C LEU A 139 9.03 7.02 -3.66
N ARG A 140 9.87 8.07 -3.72
CA ARG A 140 10.71 8.35 -4.90
C ARG A 140 11.69 7.21 -5.17
N ARG A 141 12.27 6.60 -4.13
CA ARG A 141 13.16 5.44 -4.24
C ARG A 141 12.40 4.19 -4.73
N LEU A 142 11.18 3.96 -4.24
CA LEU A 142 10.30 2.89 -4.71
C LEU A 142 9.98 3.05 -6.21
N LYS A 143 9.49 4.23 -6.62
CA LYS A 143 9.21 4.54 -8.03
C LYS A 143 10.42 4.27 -8.92
N ARG A 144 11.58 4.75 -8.51
CA ARG A 144 12.83 4.58 -9.26
C ARG A 144 13.27 3.11 -9.36
N ARG A 145 13.11 2.35 -8.27
CA ARG A 145 13.44 0.92 -8.25
C ARG A 145 12.56 0.11 -9.19
N LEU A 146 11.27 0.43 -9.25
CA LEU A 146 10.30 -0.27 -10.09
C LEU A 146 10.21 0.30 -11.52
N GLY A 147 10.95 1.37 -11.82
CA GLY A 147 10.93 2.01 -13.14
C GLY A 147 9.62 2.73 -13.46
N ILE A 148 8.84 3.11 -12.45
CA ILE A 148 7.55 3.77 -12.63
C ILE A 148 7.77 5.19 -13.13
N TYR A 149 7.07 5.57 -14.18
CA TYR A 149 7.14 6.92 -14.76
C TYR A 149 6.19 7.89 -14.05
N ASP A 150 6.52 9.18 -14.11
CA ASP A 150 5.73 10.22 -13.46
C ASP A 150 4.33 10.31 -14.07
N GLY A 151 3.32 10.54 -13.25
CA GLY A 151 1.91 10.60 -13.64
C GLY A 151 1.23 9.25 -13.82
N TYR A 152 1.92 8.11 -13.58
CA TYR A 152 1.29 6.80 -13.70
C TYR A 152 0.52 6.38 -12.46
N LEU A 153 1.07 6.68 -11.27
CA LEU A 153 0.50 6.23 -10.01
C LEU A 153 -0.80 6.97 -9.67
N CYS A 154 -1.77 6.22 -9.19
CA CYS A 154 -2.92 6.75 -8.49
C CYS A 154 -2.60 6.80 -6.99
N CYS A 155 -2.35 8.00 -6.47
CA CYS A 155 -1.95 8.22 -5.09
C CYS A 155 -3.12 8.68 -4.23
N VAL A 156 -3.24 8.12 -3.03
CA VAL A 156 -4.31 8.43 -2.06
C VAL A 156 -3.71 8.72 -0.70
N GLY A 157 -4.01 9.88 -0.13
CA GLY A 157 -3.74 10.19 1.26
C GLY A 157 -5.06 10.29 2.04
N THR A 158 -5.18 9.58 3.18
CA THR A 158 -6.32 9.78 4.08
C THR A 158 -5.90 10.63 5.27
N SER A 159 -6.86 11.40 5.83
CA SER A 159 -6.61 12.19 7.04
C SER A 159 -7.90 12.46 7.79
N ALA A 160 -7.88 12.33 9.12
CA ALA A 160 -9.04 12.57 9.98
C ALA A 160 -9.27 14.05 10.32
N THR A 161 -8.29 14.94 10.06
CA THR A 161 -8.28 16.33 10.56
C THR A 161 -8.64 17.39 9.51
N MET A 162 -9.17 17.00 8.36
CA MET A 162 -9.45 17.91 7.26
C MET A 162 -10.85 18.52 7.35
N GLY A 163 -10.97 19.71 7.90
CA GLY A 163 -12.28 20.35 8.17
C GLY A 163 -12.38 21.85 7.92
N SER A 164 -11.44 22.52 7.24
CA SER A 164 -11.62 23.92 6.84
C SER A 164 -11.10 24.17 5.43
N LYS A 165 -11.93 24.85 4.62
CA LYS A 165 -11.62 25.18 3.21
C LYS A 165 -10.31 25.97 2.99
N GLU A 166 -9.79 26.63 4.02
CA GLU A 166 -8.51 27.33 3.98
C GLU A 166 -7.29 26.39 4.02
N ASN A 167 -7.48 25.16 4.50
CA ASN A 167 -6.43 24.16 4.57
C ASN A 167 -6.28 23.27 3.32
N ASP A 168 -7.27 23.25 2.44
CA ASP A 168 -7.30 22.32 1.29
C ASP A 168 -6.09 22.51 0.38
N SER A 169 -5.68 23.75 0.10
CA SER A 169 -4.51 24.03 -0.74
C SER A 169 -3.19 23.55 -0.11
N ASN A 170 -3.06 23.70 1.21
CA ASN A 170 -1.85 23.28 1.93
C ASN A 170 -1.74 21.75 1.95
N ILE A 171 -2.88 21.08 2.05
CA ILE A 171 -2.96 19.61 2.07
C ILE A 171 -2.62 19.03 0.71
N LEU A 172 -3.17 19.61 -0.37
CA LEU A 172 -2.84 19.18 -1.72
C LEU A 172 -1.34 19.38 -2.02
N ASN A 173 -0.78 20.54 -1.70
CA ASN A 173 0.65 20.79 -1.86
C ASN A 173 1.49 19.79 -1.05
N TYR A 174 1.07 19.49 0.18
CA TYR A 174 1.74 18.51 1.01
C TYR A 174 1.66 17.10 0.41
N ALA A 175 0.50 16.69 -0.10
CA ALA A 175 0.34 15.41 -0.79
C ALA A 175 1.23 15.35 -2.04
N GLU A 176 1.28 16.40 -2.85
CA GLU A 176 2.18 16.52 -4.01
C GLU A 176 3.65 16.36 -3.62
N GLU A 177 4.08 16.99 -2.52
CA GLU A 177 5.45 16.85 -2.02
C GLU A 177 5.77 15.42 -1.58
N ILE A 178 4.83 14.75 -0.88
CA ILE A 178 5.02 13.37 -0.39
C ILE A 178 5.04 12.37 -1.54
N PHE A 179 4.03 12.39 -2.40
CA PHE A 179 3.87 11.40 -3.46
C PHE A 179 4.74 11.69 -4.68
N GLY A 180 5.11 12.95 -4.90
CA GLY A 180 5.79 13.39 -6.12
C GLY A 180 4.92 13.19 -7.36
N GLU A 181 3.61 13.35 -7.22
CA GLU A 181 2.59 13.26 -8.27
C GLU A 181 1.68 14.50 -8.17
N PRO A 182 1.16 15.02 -9.28
CA PRO A 182 0.20 16.12 -9.23
C PRO A 182 -1.14 15.67 -8.66
N PHE A 183 -1.76 16.53 -7.89
CA PHE A 183 -3.12 16.33 -7.37
C PHE A 183 -4.05 17.40 -7.97
N ASP A 184 -5.15 16.95 -8.59
CA ASP A 184 -6.17 17.86 -9.11
C ASP A 184 -7.17 18.21 -7.99
N LYS A 185 -7.55 19.51 -7.95
CA LYS A 185 -8.55 20.00 -6.99
C LYS A 185 -9.97 19.56 -7.31
N ASP A 186 -10.21 19.13 -8.54
CA ASP A 186 -11.53 18.79 -9.07
C ASP A 186 -11.72 17.28 -9.31
N ALA A 187 -10.77 16.45 -8.82
CA ALA A 187 -10.79 14.99 -8.98
C ALA A 187 -11.48 14.25 -7.82
#